data_d15d03b8aab5d209386f3efd8e67649f
#
_entry.id   d15d03b8aab5d209386f3efd8e67649f
#
_cell.length_a   1.000
_cell.length_b   1.000
_cell.length_c   1.000
_cell.angle_alpha   90.00
_cell.angle_beta   90.00
_cell.angle_gamma   90.00
#
_symmetry.space_group_name_H-M   'P 1'
#
loop_
_entity.id
_entity.type
_entity.pdbx_description
1 polymer ?
#
loop_
_entity_poly.entity_id
_entity_poly.type
_entity_poly.pdbx_seq_one_letter_code
_entity_poly.pdbx_strand_id
1 'polypeptide(L)'
;TATTEIYTLSPHDALPIWGDEYEGGKLAVERIEKALEDGVNLTQETTLSGGYPKRLAKRAKEAGYYIRLYYVGLNTLSESLHRIQNRVAKGGHDIPHHDVERRFSRRFDDIAKLLPYCDEAKFFDNDNGFVLVAEYRNGELLPVGDKRPAWLLELINAIK
;
A
#
# COMPACT_ATOMS: atom_id res chain seq x y z
N THR A 1 -21.94 21.04 3.48
CA THR A 1 -20.84 20.63 4.39
C THR A 1 -20.73 19.12 4.30
N ALA A 2 -19.83 18.61 3.43
CA ALA A 2 -19.55 17.18 3.35
C ALA A 2 -18.85 16.77 4.64
N THR A 3 -19.49 15.90 5.42
CA THR A 3 -18.86 15.28 6.59
C THR A 3 -17.82 14.29 6.06
N THR A 4 -16.54 14.59 6.25
CA THR A 4 -15.45 13.70 5.86
C THR A 4 -15.33 12.62 6.94
N GLU A 5 -16.00 11.49 6.76
CA GLU A 5 -15.72 10.30 7.55
C GLU A 5 -14.53 9.59 6.92
N ILE A 6 -13.47 9.41 7.69
CA ILE A 6 -12.27 8.67 7.26
C ILE A 6 -12.37 7.27 7.86
N TYR A 7 -12.63 6.28 7.01
CA TYR A 7 -12.56 4.87 7.41
C TYR A 7 -11.16 4.34 7.13
N THR A 8 -10.39 4.07 8.19
CA THR A 8 -9.13 3.33 8.07
C THR A 8 -9.47 1.84 8.12
N LEU A 9 -9.30 1.16 7.00
CA LEU A 9 -9.57 -0.27 6.89
C LEU A 9 -8.24 -1.01 6.75
N SER A 10 -7.66 -1.38 7.89
CA SER A 10 -6.54 -2.32 7.93
C SER A 10 -7.08 -3.74 8.08
N PRO A 11 -6.58 -4.74 7.30
CA PRO A 11 -6.87 -6.14 7.56
C PRO A 11 -6.53 -6.57 8.99
N HIS A 12 -5.58 -5.88 9.65
CA HIS A 12 -5.20 -6.12 11.04
C HIS A 12 -6.25 -5.68 12.05
N ASP A 13 -7.09 -4.69 11.75
CA ASP A 13 -8.14 -4.23 12.66
C ASP A 13 -9.32 -5.20 12.73
N ALA A 14 -9.45 -6.10 11.74
CA ALA A 14 -10.47 -7.14 11.72
C ALA A 14 -10.06 -8.43 12.45
N LEU A 15 -8.75 -8.72 12.56
CA LEU A 15 -8.22 -9.96 13.12
C LEU A 15 -8.55 -10.21 14.60
N PRO A 16 -8.52 -9.23 15.53
CA PRO A 16 -8.80 -9.46 16.94
C PRO A 16 -10.25 -9.84 17.23
N ILE A 17 -11.16 -9.56 16.28
CA ILE A 17 -12.62 -9.71 16.51
C ILE A 17 -13.12 -11.06 16.01
N TRP A 18 -12.52 -11.66 14.99
CA TRP A 18 -13.10 -12.78 14.25
C TRP A 18 -12.28 -14.07 14.22
N GLY A 19 -11.03 -14.05 14.67
CA GLY A 19 -10.18 -15.27 14.79
C GLY A 19 -9.85 -15.99 13.47
N ASP A 20 -10.36 -15.53 12.33
CA ASP A 20 -10.14 -16.10 11.00
C ASP A 20 -9.72 -14.98 10.01
N GLU A 21 -8.51 -15.11 9.46
CA GLU A 21 -7.94 -14.13 8.49
C GLU A 21 -8.80 -14.01 7.22
N TYR A 22 -9.44 -15.09 6.80
CA TYR A 22 -10.28 -15.11 5.61
C TYR A 22 -11.57 -14.32 5.80
N GLU A 23 -12.25 -14.49 6.92
CA GLU A 23 -13.46 -13.74 7.29
C GLU A 23 -13.17 -12.25 7.47
N GLY A 24 -12.06 -11.91 8.13
CA GLY A 24 -11.60 -10.53 8.29
C GLY A 24 -11.32 -9.84 6.95
N GLY A 25 -10.66 -10.53 6.03
CA GLY A 25 -10.40 -10.04 4.67
C GLY A 25 -11.68 -9.80 3.87
N LYS A 26 -12.66 -10.70 3.96
CA LYS A 26 -13.96 -10.59 3.30
C LYS A 26 -14.75 -9.37 3.81
N LEU A 27 -14.82 -9.21 5.12
CA LEU A 27 -15.50 -8.06 5.74
C LEU A 27 -14.84 -6.73 5.36
N ALA A 28 -13.50 -6.67 5.28
CA ALA A 28 -12.79 -5.48 4.82
C ALA A 28 -13.18 -5.12 3.37
N VAL A 29 -13.25 -6.12 2.47
CA VAL A 29 -13.70 -5.91 1.10
C VAL A 29 -15.14 -5.40 1.06
N GLU A 30 -16.08 -6.00 1.79
CA GLU A 30 -17.47 -5.58 1.85
C GLU A 30 -17.62 -4.12 2.32
N ARG A 31 -16.84 -3.71 3.34
CA ARG A 31 -16.83 -2.32 3.84
C ARG A 31 -16.28 -1.33 2.80
N ILE A 32 -15.23 -1.71 2.07
CA ILE A 32 -14.66 -0.88 1.00
C ILE A 32 -15.69 -0.69 -0.13
N GLU A 33 -16.34 -1.78 -0.55
CA GLU A 33 -17.36 -1.74 -1.59
C GLU A 33 -18.51 -0.81 -1.19
N LYS A 34 -19.00 -0.97 0.06
CA LYS A 34 -20.05 -0.09 0.58
C LYS A 34 -19.58 1.37 0.64
N ALA A 35 -18.35 1.66 1.08
CA ALA A 35 -17.82 3.02 1.13
C ALA A 35 -17.77 3.67 -0.26
N LEU A 36 -17.39 2.89 -1.30
CA LEU A 36 -17.44 3.37 -2.69
C LEU A 36 -18.86 3.67 -3.16
N GLU A 37 -19.82 2.80 -2.84
CA GLU A 37 -21.24 2.99 -3.18
C GLU A 37 -21.84 4.23 -2.48
N ASP A 38 -21.49 4.43 -1.21
CA ASP A 38 -21.95 5.56 -0.41
C ASP A 38 -21.22 6.88 -0.75
N GLY A 39 -20.18 6.86 -1.57
CA GLY A 39 -19.43 8.04 -1.96
C GLY A 39 -18.58 8.66 -0.84
N VAL A 40 -18.21 7.88 0.18
CA VAL A 40 -17.44 8.35 1.34
C VAL A 40 -15.94 8.17 1.13
N ASN A 41 -15.13 9.04 1.74
CA ASN A 41 -13.68 8.90 1.71
C ASN A 41 -13.23 7.69 2.52
N LEU A 42 -12.26 6.97 1.99
CA LEU A 42 -11.70 5.79 2.65
C LEU A 42 -10.16 5.80 2.59
N THR A 43 -9.54 5.17 3.56
CA THR A 43 -8.11 4.87 3.57
C THR A 43 -7.94 3.36 3.77
N GLN A 44 -7.09 2.74 2.96
CA GLN A 44 -6.77 1.32 3.05
C GLN A 44 -5.27 1.09 3.15
N GLU A 45 -4.85 0.34 4.16
CA GLU A 45 -3.51 -0.23 4.19
C GLU A 45 -3.47 -1.51 3.36
N THR A 46 -2.43 -1.67 2.55
CA THR A 46 -2.30 -2.83 1.66
C THR A 46 -0.84 -3.16 1.40
N THR A 47 -0.55 -4.42 1.18
CA THR A 47 0.75 -4.89 0.67
C THR A 47 0.86 -4.76 -0.85
N LEU A 48 -0.15 -4.22 -1.53
CA LEU A 48 -0.33 -4.14 -2.98
C LEU A 48 -0.30 -5.49 -3.72
N SER A 49 -0.23 -6.60 -2.99
CA SER A 49 -0.15 -7.92 -3.61
C SER A 49 -1.50 -8.35 -4.19
N GLY A 50 -1.43 -9.02 -5.34
CA GLY A 50 -2.62 -9.53 -6.03
C GLY A 50 -3.32 -8.48 -6.90
N GLY A 51 -4.44 -8.86 -7.50
CA GLY A 51 -5.16 -8.01 -8.45
C GLY A 51 -6.19 -7.06 -7.83
N TYR A 52 -6.50 -7.21 -6.55
CA TYR A 52 -7.55 -6.44 -5.88
C TYR A 52 -7.24 -4.95 -5.77
N PRO A 53 -6.05 -4.51 -5.32
CA PRO A 53 -5.74 -3.07 -5.20
C PRO A 53 -5.88 -2.32 -6.52
N LYS A 54 -5.43 -2.92 -7.63
CA LYS A 54 -5.58 -2.34 -8.97
C LYS A 54 -7.05 -2.23 -9.39
N ARG A 55 -7.86 -3.29 -9.17
CA ARG A 55 -9.30 -3.26 -9.51
C ARG A 55 -10.04 -2.21 -8.69
N LEU A 56 -9.72 -2.11 -7.39
CA LEU A 56 -10.29 -1.10 -6.50
C LEU A 56 -9.95 0.32 -6.99
N ALA A 57 -8.66 0.60 -7.26
CA ALA A 57 -8.24 1.91 -7.75
C ALA A 57 -8.92 2.28 -9.08
N LYS A 58 -9.04 1.33 -10.02
CA LYS A 58 -9.76 1.55 -11.27
C LYS A 58 -11.22 1.96 -11.02
N ARG A 59 -11.95 1.20 -10.19
CA ARG A 59 -13.35 1.48 -9.86
C ARG A 59 -13.52 2.80 -9.13
N ALA A 60 -12.64 3.10 -8.16
CA ALA A 60 -12.65 4.37 -7.46
C ALA A 60 -12.42 5.54 -8.43
N LYS A 61 -11.52 5.39 -9.40
CA LYS A 61 -11.29 6.41 -10.45
C LYS A 61 -12.51 6.60 -11.34
N GLU A 62 -13.16 5.51 -11.75
CA GLU A 62 -14.42 5.54 -12.53
C GLU A 62 -15.57 6.19 -11.74
N ALA A 63 -15.57 6.05 -10.41
CA ALA A 63 -16.52 6.71 -9.51
C ALA A 63 -16.16 8.16 -9.15
N GLY A 64 -15.08 8.72 -9.73
CA GLY A 64 -14.69 10.12 -9.54
C GLY A 64 -13.85 10.42 -8.30
N TYR A 65 -13.32 9.40 -7.65
CA TYR A 65 -12.44 9.59 -6.50
C TYR A 65 -11.09 10.19 -6.89
N TYR A 66 -10.56 11.03 -6.02
CA TYR A 66 -9.17 11.45 -6.06
C TYR A 66 -8.32 10.44 -5.28
N ILE A 67 -7.40 9.76 -5.96
CA ILE A 67 -6.64 8.63 -5.42
C ILE A 67 -5.23 9.05 -5.06
N ARG A 68 -4.87 8.86 -3.78
CA ARG A 68 -3.52 9.06 -3.26
C ARG A 68 -2.89 7.74 -2.85
N LEU A 69 -1.67 7.50 -3.29
CA LEU A 69 -0.85 6.38 -2.85
C LEU A 69 0.28 6.88 -1.94
N TYR A 70 0.42 6.28 -0.78
CA TYR A 70 1.59 6.44 0.09
C TYR A 70 2.34 5.12 0.15
N TYR A 71 3.55 5.11 -0.39
CA TYR A 71 4.39 3.91 -0.39
C TYR A 71 5.57 4.09 0.55
N VAL A 72 5.84 3.05 1.34
CA VAL A 72 6.97 2.99 2.27
C VAL A 72 7.93 1.91 1.80
N GLY A 73 9.09 2.34 1.28
CA GLY A 73 10.09 1.47 0.70
C GLY A 73 11.14 0.99 1.71
N LEU A 74 11.66 -0.21 1.46
CA LEU A 74 12.81 -0.82 2.12
C LEU A 74 13.81 -1.27 1.06
N ASN A 75 15.11 -1.17 1.37
CA ASN A 75 16.16 -1.53 0.41
C ASN A 75 16.25 -3.03 0.17
N THR A 76 16.09 -3.85 1.19
CA THR A 76 16.36 -5.28 1.10
C THR A 76 15.24 -6.17 1.62
N LEU A 77 15.15 -7.39 1.08
CA LEU A 77 14.29 -8.44 1.61
C LEU A 77 14.65 -8.78 3.06
N SER A 78 15.95 -8.79 3.39
CA SER A 78 16.45 -9.07 4.74
C SER A 78 15.89 -8.09 5.77
N GLU A 79 15.86 -6.79 5.45
CA GLU A 79 15.22 -5.76 6.31
C GLU A 79 13.74 -6.04 6.52
N SER A 80 13.03 -6.40 5.45
CA SER A 80 11.60 -6.73 5.53
C SER A 80 11.36 -7.91 6.47
N LEU A 81 12.14 -8.99 6.33
CA LEU A 81 12.06 -10.18 7.17
C LEU A 81 12.40 -9.86 8.64
N HIS A 82 13.48 -9.10 8.87
CA HIS A 82 13.88 -8.70 10.22
C HIS A 82 12.78 -7.88 10.93
N ARG A 83 12.11 -6.97 10.21
CA ARG A 83 10.99 -6.20 10.77
C ARG A 83 9.80 -7.09 11.14
N ILE A 84 9.50 -8.11 10.33
CA ILE A 84 8.44 -9.07 10.63
C ILE A 84 8.81 -9.88 11.88
N GLN A 85 10.05 -10.40 11.98
CA GLN A 85 10.53 -11.11 13.16
C GLN A 85 10.43 -10.27 14.44
N ASN A 86 10.86 -9.00 14.38
CA ASN A 86 10.74 -8.07 15.51
C ASN A 86 9.29 -7.78 15.90
N ARG A 87 8.38 -7.74 14.93
CA ARG A 87 6.94 -7.59 15.18
C ARG A 87 6.37 -8.83 15.86
N VAL A 88 6.71 -10.02 15.37
CA VAL A 88 6.29 -11.30 15.96
C VAL A 88 6.79 -11.44 17.40
N ALA A 89 8.05 -11.08 17.65
CA ALA A 89 8.63 -11.10 19.01
C ALA A 89 7.88 -10.17 20.00
N LYS A 90 7.15 -9.16 19.49
CA LYS A 90 6.30 -8.25 20.27
C LYS A 90 4.82 -8.66 20.29
N GLY A 91 4.51 -9.90 19.89
CA GLY A 91 3.13 -10.42 19.87
C GLY A 91 2.33 -10.10 18.61
N GLY A 92 2.97 -9.61 17.54
CA GLY A 92 2.33 -9.38 16.27
C GLY A 92 2.23 -10.64 15.41
N HIS A 93 1.46 -10.54 14.33
CA HIS A 93 1.21 -11.63 13.40
C HIS A 93 2.43 -11.97 12.53
N ASP A 94 2.67 -13.26 12.32
CA ASP A 94 3.71 -13.76 11.42
C ASP A 94 3.21 -13.81 9.96
N ILE A 95 4.16 -13.76 9.03
CA ILE A 95 3.91 -13.92 7.59
C ILE A 95 4.91 -14.96 7.06
N PRO A 96 4.45 -16.01 6.36
CA PRO A 96 5.34 -17.00 5.79
C PRO A 96 6.45 -16.37 4.92
N HIS A 97 7.68 -16.82 5.09
CA HIS A 97 8.85 -16.24 4.42
C HIS A 97 8.68 -16.16 2.89
N HIS A 98 8.15 -17.23 2.26
CA HIS A 98 7.92 -17.27 0.81
C HIS A 98 6.91 -16.23 0.32
N ASP A 99 5.94 -15.84 1.16
CA ASP A 99 4.99 -14.78 0.84
C ASP A 99 5.64 -13.40 0.88
N VAL A 100 6.52 -13.17 1.87
CA VAL A 100 7.30 -11.92 1.96
C VAL A 100 8.21 -11.78 0.76
N GLU A 101 8.94 -12.84 0.40
CA GLU A 101 9.83 -12.87 -0.76
C GLU A 101 9.08 -12.61 -2.06
N ARG A 102 7.97 -13.30 -2.29
CA ARG A 102 7.11 -13.12 -3.46
C ARG A 102 6.57 -11.69 -3.57
N ARG A 103 6.12 -11.10 -2.46
CA ARG A 103 5.60 -9.73 -2.43
C ARG A 103 6.73 -8.72 -2.66
N PHE A 104 7.88 -8.94 -2.05
CA PHE A 104 9.05 -8.08 -2.21
C PHE A 104 9.56 -8.06 -3.66
N SER A 105 9.66 -9.22 -4.32
CA SER A 105 10.13 -9.30 -5.72
C SER A 105 9.20 -8.62 -6.72
N ARG A 106 7.89 -8.57 -6.45
CA ARG A 106 6.88 -8.01 -7.37
C ARG A 106 6.46 -6.58 -7.03
N ARG A 107 6.96 -6.01 -5.95
CA ARG A 107 6.48 -4.73 -5.39
C ARG A 107 6.41 -3.59 -6.40
N PHE A 108 7.42 -3.46 -7.24
CA PHE A 108 7.49 -2.35 -8.20
C PHE A 108 6.65 -2.58 -9.45
N ASP A 109 6.54 -3.83 -9.91
CA ASP A 109 5.61 -4.20 -10.96
C ASP A 109 4.16 -3.91 -10.55
N ASP A 110 3.82 -4.20 -9.30
CA ASP A 110 2.47 -3.97 -8.78
C ASP A 110 2.20 -2.47 -8.59
N ILE A 111 3.20 -1.68 -8.15
CA ILE A 111 3.12 -0.21 -8.12
C ILE A 111 2.95 0.36 -9.52
N ALA A 112 3.78 -0.05 -10.49
CA ALA A 112 3.72 0.44 -11.87
C ALA A 112 2.34 0.23 -12.51
N LYS A 113 1.68 -0.89 -12.19
CA LYS A 113 0.31 -1.19 -12.64
C LYS A 113 -0.77 -0.36 -11.94
N LEU A 114 -0.49 0.17 -10.75
CA LEU A 114 -1.43 0.95 -9.95
C LEU A 114 -1.33 2.45 -10.25
N LEU A 115 -0.13 2.97 -10.46
CA LEU A 115 0.14 4.41 -10.64
C LEU A 115 -0.75 5.09 -11.69
N PRO A 116 -1.09 4.49 -12.86
CA PRO A 116 -1.96 5.14 -13.83
C PRO A 116 -3.37 5.50 -13.31
N TYR A 117 -3.81 4.89 -12.20
CA TYR A 117 -5.08 5.20 -11.56
C TYR A 117 -4.95 6.22 -10.43
N CYS A 118 -3.72 6.53 -9.99
CA CYS A 118 -3.47 7.47 -8.91
C CYS A 118 -3.36 8.91 -9.45
N ASP A 119 -3.96 9.87 -8.75
CA ASP A 119 -3.81 11.29 -9.03
C ASP A 119 -2.47 11.80 -8.48
N GLU A 120 -2.06 11.25 -7.35
CA GLU A 120 -0.73 11.48 -6.78
C GLU A 120 -0.21 10.25 -6.05
N ALA A 121 1.11 10.10 -5.98
CA ALA A 121 1.73 9.16 -5.05
C ALA A 121 2.94 9.80 -4.37
N LYS A 122 3.20 9.39 -3.12
CA LYS A 122 4.37 9.78 -2.34
C LYS A 122 5.13 8.55 -1.90
N PHE A 123 6.44 8.58 -2.09
CA PHE A 123 7.32 7.47 -1.82
C PHE A 123 8.26 7.83 -0.68
N PHE A 124 8.18 7.09 0.40
CA PHE A 124 8.97 7.30 1.61
C PHE A 124 9.99 6.18 1.76
N ASP A 125 11.24 6.56 2.01
CA ASP A 125 12.23 5.61 2.50
C ASP A 125 12.12 5.49 4.02
N ASN A 126 12.19 4.26 4.52
CA ASN A 126 12.07 3.97 5.95
C ASN A 126 13.27 3.18 6.49
N ASP A 127 14.44 3.40 5.97
CA ASP A 127 15.67 2.83 6.50
C ASP A 127 16.00 3.41 7.90
N ASN A 128 15.95 4.75 8.01
CA ASN A 128 16.18 5.45 9.27
C ASN A 128 15.15 6.58 9.47
N GLY A 129 13.89 6.20 9.65
CA GLY A 129 12.76 7.12 9.72
C GLY A 129 12.13 7.40 8.35
N PHE A 130 10.93 7.94 8.35
CA PHE A 130 10.17 8.23 7.12
C PHE A 130 10.72 9.49 6.42
N VAL A 131 11.43 9.29 5.32
CA VAL A 131 11.98 10.37 4.49
C VAL A 131 11.30 10.32 3.12
N LEU A 132 10.63 11.41 2.71
CA LEU A 132 10.07 11.54 1.37
C LEU A 132 11.22 11.59 0.34
N VAL A 133 11.20 10.68 -0.63
CA VAL A 133 12.28 10.53 -1.63
C VAL A 133 11.81 10.70 -3.07
N ALA A 134 10.50 10.56 -3.32
CA ALA A 134 9.91 10.84 -4.63
C ALA A 134 8.42 11.14 -4.52
N GLU A 135 7.92 11.87 -5.51
CA GLU A 135 6.49 12.12 -5.75
C GLU A 135 6.13 11.75 -7.19
N TYR A 136 4.92 11.23 -7.35
CA TYR A 136 4.32 10.97 -8.67
C TYR A 136 3.13 11.89 -8.85
N ARG A 137 3.14 12.64 -9.95
CA ARG A 137 2.04 13.53 -10.36
C ARG A 137 2.01 13.65 -11.88
N ASN A 138 0.83 13.75 -12.45
CA ASN A 138 0.64 13.99 -13.89
C ASN A 138 1.37 12.96 -14.79
N GLY A 139 1.48 11.71 -14.33
CA GLY A 139 2.15 10.65 -15.07
C GLY A 139 3.68 10.60 -14.88
N GLU A 140 4.26 11.48 -14.10
CA GLU A 140 5.71 11.58 -13.91
C GLU A 140 6.12 11.29 -12.46
N LEU A 141 7.19 10.51 -12.30
CA LEU A 141 7.85 10.26 -11.02
C LEU A 141 9.05 11.17 -10.87
N LEU A 142 8.99 12.07 -9.89
CA LEU A 142 10.02 13.07 -9.63
C LEU A 142 10.70 12.80 -8.29
N PRO A 143 12.03 12.59 -8.25
CA PRO A 143 12.77 12.49 -7.00
C PRO A 143 12.70 13.78 -6.19
N VAL A 144 12.62 13.64 -4.86
CA VAL A 144 12.54 14.75 -3.90
C VAL A 144 13.69 14.66 -2.89
N GLY A 145 14.24 15.82 -2.51
CA GLY A 145 15.39 15.89 -1.59
C GLY A 145 16.66 15.27 -2.17
N ASP A 146 17.62 14.93 -1.30
CA ASP A 146 18.94 14.41 -1.70
C ASP A 146 19.07 12.89 -1.52
N LYS A 147 18.19 12.28 -0.74
CA LYS A 147 18.23 10.85 -0.45
C LYS A 147 17.83 10.04 -1.70
N ARG A 148 18.67 9.09 -2.10
CA ARG A 148 18.45 8.21 -3.24
C ARG A 148 18.63 6.74 -2.83
N PRO A 149 17.63 6.13 -2.16
CA PRO A 149 17.71 4.73 -1.79
C PRO A 149 17.78 3.84 -3.04
N ALA A 150 18.44 2.70 -2.95
CA ALA A 150 18.63 1.80 -4.10
C ALA A 150 17.30 1.36 -4.72
N TRP A 151 16.29 1.09 -3.90
CA TRP A 151 14.96 0.68 -4.36
C TRP A 151 14.26 1.76 -5.23
N LEU A 152 14.59 3.04 -5.07
CA LEU A 152 14.01 4.10 -5.89
C LEU A 152 14.45 3.99 -7.36
N LEU A 153 15.69 3.57 -7.62
CA LEU A 153 16.18 3.31 -8.98
C LEU A 153 15.46 2.11 -9.61
N GLU A 154 15.22 1.05 -8.82
CA GLU A 154 14.43 -0.10 -9.26
C GLU A 154 13.01 0.31 -9.64
N LEU A 155 12.36 1.12 -8.82
CA LEU A 155 11.02 1.67 -9.09
C LEU A 155 10.99 2.51 -10.38
N ILE A 156 11.95 3.44 -10.55
CA ILE A 156 12.05 4.27 -11.75
C ILE A 156 12.17 3.41 -13.02
N ASN A 157 12.92 2.31 -12.95
CA ASN A 157 13.07 1.39 -14.08
C ASN A 157 11.80 0.57 -14.36
N ALA A 158 11.03 0.24 -13.35
CA ALA A 158 9.77 -0.50 -13.48
C ALA A 158 8.62 0.34 -14.07
N ILE A 159 8.70 1.66 -13.96
CA ILE A 159 7.66 2.59 -14.45
C ILE A 159 7.90 3.01 -15.92
N LYS A 160 9.14 2.92 -16.41
CA LYS A 160 9.49 3.24 -17.81
C LYS A 160 8.93 2.22 -18.79
#